data_c2ced60450360e38e1e3e461af36df4a
#
_entry.id   c2ced60450360e38e1e3e461af36df4a
#
_cell.length_a   1.000
_cell.length_b   1.000
_cell.length_c   1.000
_cell.angle_alpha   90.00
_cell.angle_beta   90.00
_cell.angle_gamma   90.00
#
_symmetry.space_group_name_H-M   'P 1'
#
loop_
_entity.id
_entity.type
_entity.pdbx_description
1 polymer ?
#
loop_
_entity_poly.entity_id
_entity_poly.type
_entity_poly.pdbx_seq_one_letter_code
_entity_poly.pdbx_strand_id
1 'polypeptide(L)'
;MSEILKYKAEEDIQIGDLIAMDQVSNLVHKATMLDRKKVIGVCADVFPDTEEVLICNQGVIDVNVTGIICLGDHIGVSQKPGKAEAINYEIQEERQFDVRSVGKVVGLYDVYSKARVLLNIK
;
A
#
# COMPACT_ATOMS: atom_id res chain seq x y z
N MET A 1 -14.83 3.91 10.83
CA MET A 1 -15.02 4.93 9.78
C MET A 1 -13.70 5.09 9.03
N SER A 2 -13.75 5.02 7.72
CA SER A 2 -12.54 5.23 6.92
C SER A 2 -12.18 6.71 6.90
N GLU A 3 -10.90 7.00 7.02
CA GLU A 3 -10.38 8.35 6.92
C GLU A 3 -9.75 8.51 5.53
N ILE A 4 -10.22 9.49 4.76
CA ILE A 4 -9.74 9.76 3.42
C ILE A 4 -9.17 11.17 3.41
N LEU A 5 -7.89 11.28 3.07
CA LEU A 5 -7.17 12.54 3.01
C LEU A 5 -6.64 12.78 1.60
N LYS A 6 -6.55 14.06 1.23
CA LYS A 6 -6.10 14.47 -0.09
C LYS A 6 -4.69 15.04 0.01
N TYR A 7 -3.77 14.51 -0.80
CA TYR A 7 -2.36 14.89 -0.78
C TYR A 7 -1.85 15.16 -2.18
N LYS A 8 -0.82 15.98 -2.27
CA LYS A 8 -0.14 16.24 -3.53
C LYS A 8 0.91 15.18 -3.79
N ALA A 9 0.89 14.62 -5.00
CA ALA A 9 1.82 13.56 -5.41
C ALA A 9 3.03 14.14 -6.11
N GLU A 10 4.20 13.53 -5.86
CA GLU A 10 5.44 13.92 -6.54
C GLU A 10 5.74 13.05 -7.78
N GLU A 11 4.91 12.03 -8.03
CA GLU A 11 5.06 11.12 -9.16
C GLU A 11 3.71 10.56 -9.55
N ASP A 12 3.65 9.83 -10.67
CA ASP A 12 2.45 9.14 -11.09
C ASP A 12 2.10 8.02 -10.11
N ILE A 13 0.91 8.12 -9.53
CA ILE A 13 0.37 7.15 -8.59
C ILE A 13 -0.91 6.59 -9.20
N GLN A 14 -1.09 5.27 -9.10
CA GLN A 14 -2.29 4.60 -9.58
C GLN A 14 -3.20 4.23 -8.41
N ILE A 15 -4.51 4.17 -8.68
CA ILE A 15 -5.49 3.69 -7.71
C ILE A 15 -5.07 2.30 -7.26
N GLY A 16 -5.04 2.08 -5.95
CA GLY A 16 -4.63 0.81 -5.34
C GLY A 16 -3.17 0.75 -4.91
N ASP A 17 -2.35 1.77 -5.25
CA ASP A 17 -0.95 1.79 -4.85
C ASP A 17 -0.80 2.10 -3.36
N LEU A 18 0.17 1.46 -2.72
CA LEU A 18 0.62 1.82 -1.37
C LEU A 18 1.37 3.13 -1.42
N ILE A 19 1.08 4.01 -0.46
CA ILE A 19 1.56 5.39 -0.45
C ILE A 19 2.39 5.67 0.80
N ALA A 20 3.50 6.37 0.60
CA ALA A 20 4.31 6.93 1.68
C ALA A 20 4.46 8.44 1.49
N MET A 21 4.81 9.16 2.53
CA MET A 21 4.96 10.60 2.51
C MET A 21 6.42 10.98 2.70
N ASP A 22 6.88 11.93 1.88
CA ASP A 22 8.15 12.59 2.11
C ASP A 22 8.02 13.51 3.32
N GLN A 23 8.85 13.31 4.34
CA GLN A 23 8.76 14.06 5.59
C GLN A 23 9.17 15.53 5.44
N VAL A 24 9.96 15.85 4.42
CA VAL A 24 10.46 17.20 4.21
C VAL A 24 9.48 18.04 3.38
N SER A 25 9.01 17.48 2.26
CA SER A 25 8.16 18.22 1.31
C SER A 25 6.66 18.06 1.55
N ASN A 26 6.25 17.08 2.34
CA ASN A 26 4.85 16.67 2.52
C ASN A 26 4.18 16.18 1.23
N LEU A 27 4.97 15.86 0.21
CA LEU A 27 4.48 15.23 -1.01
C LEU A 27 4.40 13.73 -0.80
N VAL A 28 3.50 13.08 -1.52
CA VAL A 28 3.34 11.62 -1.41
C VAL A 28 3.92 10.93 -2.65
N HIS A 29 4.36 9.71 -2.46
CA HIS A 29 4.96 8.87 -3.49
C HIS A 29 4.55 7.41 -3.30
N LYS A 30 4.79 6.59 -4.31
CA LYS A 30 4.58 5.15 -4.19
C LYS A 30 5.53 4.60 -3.13
N ALA A 31 4.98 3.82 -2.18
CA ALA A 31 5.78 3.24 -1.11
C ALA A 31 6.79 2.25 -1.66
N THR A 32 8.01 2.33 -1.16
CA THR A 32 9.13 1.43 -1.52
C THR A 32 9.60 0.68 -0.29
N MET A 33 10.58 -0.20 -0.45
CA MET A 33 11.17 -0.91 0.70
C MET A 33 11.81 0.03 1.71
N LEU A 34 12.20 1.24 1.30
CA LEU A 34 12.68 2.26 2.23
C LEU A 34 11.56 2.75 3.16
N ASP A 35 10.31 2.63 2.72
CA ASP A 35 9.14 3.07 3.45
C ASP A 35 8.43 1.92 4.18
N ARG A 36 9.06 0.76 4.32
CA ARG A 36 8.43 -0.47 4.81
C ARG A 36 7.72 -0.36 6.16
N LYS A 37 8.06 0.66 6.94
CA LYS A 37 7.42 0.95 8.24
C LYS A 37 6.59 2.21 8.24
N LYS A 38 6.49 2.91 7.11
CA LYS A 38 5.94 4.27 7.04
C LYS A 38 4.85 4.43 5.99
N VAL A 39 4.21 3.36 5.59
CA VAL A 39 3.08 3.44 4.66
C VAL A 39 1.95 4.19 5.34
N ILE A 40 1.43 5.25 4.70
CA ILE A 40 0.37 6.07 5.27
C ILE A 40 -1.02 5.67 4.78
N GLY A 41 -1.11 4.93 3.69
CA GLY A 41 -2.38 4.49 3.16
C GLY A 41 -2.29 3.90 1.76
N VAL A 42 -3.45 3.76 1.13
CA VAL A 42 -3.62 3.24 -0.21
C VAL A 42 -4.31 4.31 -1.06
N CYS A 43 -3.86 4.48 -2.29
CA CYS A 43 -4.47 5.46 -3.20
C CYS A 43 -5.90 5.03 -3.54
N ALA A 44 -6.88 5.84 -3.17
CA ALA A 44 -8.30 5.58 -3.43
C ALA A 44 -8.79 6.25 -4.70
N ASP A 45 -8.18 7.39 -5.10
CA ASP A 45 -8.52 8.11 -6.31
C ASP A 45 -7.38 9.02 -6.71
N VAL A 46 -7.34 9.42 -7.97
CA VAL A 46 -6.31 10.30 -8.50
C VAL A 46 -6.96 11.50 -9.20
N PHE A 47 -6.34 12.67 -9.07
CA PHE A 47 -6.78 13.92 -9.69
C PHE A 47 -5.63 14.51 -10.50
N PRO A 48 -5.48 14.09 -11.78
CA PRO A 48 -4.33 14.50 -12.60
C PRO A 48 -4.20 16.01 -12.77
N ASP A 49 -5.32 16.72 -12.84
CA ASP A 49 -5.32 18.18 -13.09
C ASP A 49 -4.64 18.96 -11.96
N THR A 50 -4.71 18.46 -10.73
CA THR A 50 -4.12 19.12 -9.56
C THR A 50 -2.91 18.35 -9.01
N GLU A 51 -2.56 17.22 -9.62
CA GLU A 51 -1.50 16.33 -9.15
C GLU A 51 -1.75 15.83 -7.73
N GLU A 52 -3.04 15.68 -7.36
CA GLU A 52 -3.44 15.22 -6.04
C GLU A 52 -3.98 13.80 -6.07
N VAL A 53 -3.90 13.12 -4.92
CA VAL A 53 -4.46 11.78 -4.72
C VAL A 53 -5.25 11.73 -3.43
N LEU A 54 -6.31 10.92 -3.41
CA LEU A 54 -7.02 10.58 -2.18
C LEU A 54 -6.37 9.33 -1.59
N ILE A 55 -6.12 9.36 -0.29
CA ILE A 55 -5.47 8.26 0.43
C ILE A 55 -6.42 7.73 1.50
N CYS A 56 -6.63 6.41 1.48
CA CYS A 56 -7.45 5.69 2.46
C CYS A 56 -6.54 4.87 3.36
N ASN A 57 -6.73 4.99 4.68
CA ASN A 57 -5.91 4.25 5.65
C ASN A 57 -6.70 3.26 6.50
N GLN A 58 -8.01 3.19 6.33
CA GLN A 58 -8.89 2.29 7.08
C GLN A 58 -9.96 1.72 6.16
N GLY A 59 -10.52 0.58 6.55
CA GLY A 59 -11.61 -0.05 5.82
C GLY A 59 -11.12 -1.04 4.78
N VAL A 60 -12.04 -1.49 3.93
CA VAL A 60 -11.76 -2.48 2.89
C VAL A 60 -11.57 -1.76 1.56
N ILE A 61 -10.44 -2.03 0.91
CA ILE A 61 -10.09 -1.39 -0.36
C ILE A 61 -9.31 -2.37 -1.24
N ASP A 62 -9.36 -2.15 -2.54
CA ASP A 62 -8.55 -2.93 -3.48
C ASP A 62 -7.12 -2.38 -3.50
N VAL A 63 -6.15 -3.28 -3.40
CA VAL A 63 -4.73 -2.96 -3.35
C VAL A 63 -4.03 -3.63 -4.51
N ASN A 64 -3.13 -2.89 -5.16
CA ASN A 64 -2.27 -3.45 -6.20
C ASN A 64 -1.22 -4.34 -5.55
N VAL A 65 -1.17 -5.59 -5.98
CA VAL A 65 -0.30 -6.60 -5.39
C VAL A 65 0.61 -7.23 -6.43
N THR A 66 1.67 -7.86 -5.95
CA THR A 66 2.60 -8.64 -6.77
C THR A 66 2.92 -9.95 -6.05
N GLY A 67 3.29 -10.96 -6.82
CA GLY A 67 3.59 -12.28 -6.27
C GLY A 67 2.33 -13.08 -5.96
N ILE A 68 2.50 -14.18 -5.23
CA ILE A 68 1.41 -15.08 -4.87
C ILE A 68 0.72 -14.56 -3.60
N ILE A 69 -0.57 -14.32 -3.70
CA ILE A 69 -1.39 -13.80 -2.60
C ILE A 69 -2.51 -14.80 -2.31
N CYS A 70 -2.72 -15.10 -1.04
CA CYS A 70 -3.77 -15.99 -0.57
C CYS A 70 -4.69 -15.25 0.42
N LEU A 71 -5.93 -15.73 0.54
CA LEU A 71 -6.86 -15.22 1.55
C LEU A 71 -6.23 -15.36 2.94
N GLY A 72 -6.35 -14.32 3.74
CA GLY A 72 -5.80 -14.29 5.09
C GLY A 72 -4.36 -13.83 5.18
N ASP A 73 -3.66 -13.66 4.06
CA ASP A 73 -2.28 -13.18 4.09
C ASP A 73 -2.23 -11.74 4.62
N HIS A 74 -1.22 -11.46 5.44
CA HIS A 74 -0.83 -10.09 5.75
C HIS A 74 0.06 -9.59 4.62
N ILE A 75 -0.13 -8.34 4.22
CA ILE A 75 0.63 -7.76 3.12
C ILE A 75 1.35 -6.49 3.57
N GLY A 76 2.43 -6.19 2.89
CA GLY A 76 3.23 -4.99 3.11
C GLY A 76 3.90 -4.58 1.82
N VAL A 77 4.81 -3.58 1.90
CA VAL A 77 5.52 -3.10 0.72
C VAL A 77 6.32 -4.21 0.06
N SER A 78 6.49 -4.11 -1.25
CA SER A 78 7.30 -5.02 -2.03
C SER A 78 8.48 -4.27 -2.66
N GLN A 79 9.31 -4.99 -3.41
CA GLN A 79 10.38 -4.36 -4.18
C GLN A 79 9.86 -3.58 -5.39
N LYS A 80 8.59 -3.78 -5.77
CA LYS A 80 7.95 -2.98 -6.82
C LYS A 80 7.25 -1.80 -6.19
N PRO A 81 7.67 -0.55 -6.47
CA PRO A 81 7.07 0.64 -5.85
C PRO A 81 5.55 0.66 -5.98
N GLY A 82 4.86 0.96 -4.88
CA GLY A 82 3.41 1.06 -4.82
C GLY A 82 2.68 -0.26 -4.71
N LYS A 83 3.33 -1.39 -4.95
CA LYS A 83 2.68 -2.69 -4.91
C LYS A 83 2.95 -3.42 -3.60
N ALA A 84 1.93 -4.13 -3.12
CA ALA A 84 2.05 -4.94 -1.91
C ALA A 84 2.38 -6.39 -2.26
N GLU A 85 2.98 -7.09 -1.32
CA GLU A 85 3.20 -8.54 -1.42
C GLU A 85 2.89 -9.20 -0.08
N ALA A 86 2.67 -10.51 -0.11
CA ALA A 86 2.47 -11.27 1.12
C ALA A 86 3.74 -11.21 1.98
N ILE A 87 3.54 -10.98 3.28
CA ILE A 87 4.64 -10.97 4.23
C ILE A 87 4.91 -12.41 4.66
N ASN A 88 6.12 -12.88 4.44
CA ASN A 88 6.58 -14.14 4.96
C ASN A 88 7.48 -13.87 6.16
N TYR A 89 6.91 -14.04 7.36
CA TYR A 89 7.61 -13.72 8.60
C TYR A 89 8.86 -14.57 8.84
N GLU A 90 8.86 -15.82 8.38
CA GLU A 90 10.05 -16.68 8.49
C GLU A 90 11.20 -16.14 7.64
N ILE A 91 10.91 -15.75 6.40
CA ILE A 91 11.93 -15.17 5.51
C ILE A 91 12.38 -13.81 6.03
N GLN A 92 11.48 -13.02 6.63
CA GLN A 92 11.84 -11.75 7.23
C GLN A 92 12.88 -11.90 8.34
N GLU A 93 12.68 -12.89 9.22
CA GLU A 93 13.65 -13.16 10.29
C GLU A 93 15.02 -13.48 9.73
N GLU A 94 15.09 -14.32 8.69
CA GLU A 94 16.34 -14.68 8.04
C GLU A 94 17.02 -13.48 7.38
N ARG A 95 16.24 -12.60 6.75
CA ARG A 95 16.75 -11.43 6.04
C ARG A 95 16.90 -10.20 6.92
N GLN A 96 16.46 -10.27 8.16
CA GLN A 96 16.43 -9.15 9.09
C GLN A 96 15.63 -7.94 8.56
N PHE A 97 14.67 -8.18 7.67
CA PHE A 97 13.76 -7.14 7.22
C PHE A 97 12.57 -7.06 8.16
N ASP A 98 12.18 -5.83 8.46
CA ASP A 98 11.04 -5.54 9.32
C ASP A 98 10.00 -4.79 8.48
N VAL A 99 9.23 -5.55 7.71
CA VAL A 99 8.14 -4.99 6.91
C VAL A 99 6.87 -5.00 7.74
N ARG A 100 6.28 -3.82 7.90
CA ARG A 100 5.04 -3.69 8.66
C ARG A 100 3.85 -4.08 7.79
N SER A 101 2.93 -4.89 8.34
CA SER A 101 1.67 -5.21 7.68
C SER A 101 0.82 -3.95 7.51
N VAL A 102 0.28 -3.75 6.32
CA VAL A 102 -0.69 -2.69 6.04
C VAL A 102 -2.12 -3.20 6.08
N GLY A 103 -2.32 -4.51 6.07
CA GLY A 103 -3.63 -5.10 6.10
C GLY A 103 -3.63 -6.59 5.86
N LYS A 104 -4.84 -7.14 5.82
CA LYS A 104 -5.08 -8.57 5.64
C LYS A 104 -5.95 -8.79 4.40
N VAL A 105 -5.56 -9.74 3.57
CA VAL A 105 -6.31 -10.08 2.35
C VAL A 105 -7.63 -10.73 2.73
N VAL A 106 -8.75 -10.12 2.31
CA VAL A 106 -10.11 -10.61 2.58
C VAL A 106 -10.86 -10.99 1.31
N GLY A 107 -10.28 -10.75 0.13
CA GLY A 107 -10.88 -11.14 -1.14
C GLY A 107 -9.85 -11.24 -2.25
N LEU A 108 -10.09 -12.14 -3.19
CA LEU A 108 -9.23 -12.33 -4.36
C LEU A 108 -10.04 -12.09 -5.62
N TYR A 109 -9.35 -11.71 -6.69
CA TYR A 109 -9.93 -11.51 -8.01
C TYR A 109 -9.35 -12.52 -9.00
N ASP A 110 -9.98 -12.64 -10.16
CA ASP A 110 -9.46 -13.47 -11.27
C ASP A 110 -8.16 -12.91 -11.85
N VAL A 111 -7.82 -11.66 -11.53
CA VAL A 111 -6.54 -11.04 -11.91
C VAL A 111 -5.60 -11.09 -10.72
N TYR A 112 -4.34 -11.41 -10.97
CA TYR A 112 -3.33 -11.57 -9.92
C TYR A 112 -2.68 -10.26 -9.47
N SER A 113 -3.08 -9.14 -10.06
CA SER A 113 -2.50 -7.83 -9.77
C SER A 113 -3.23 -7.04 -8.71
N LYS A 114 -4.38 -7.53 -8.22
CA LYS A 114 -5.19 -6.85 -7.20
C LYS A 114 -5.74 -7.84 -6.19
N ALA A 115 -5.89 -7.36 -4.96
CA ALA A 115 -6.56 -8.10 -3.89
C ALA A 115 -7.40 -7.12 -3.07
N ARG A 116 -8.49 -7.62 -2.48
CA ARG A 116 -9.29 -6.84 -1.55
C ARG A 116 -8.69 -6.99 -0.16
N VAL A 117 -8.44 -5.88 0.49
CA VAL A 117 -7.66 -5.84 1.73
C VAL A 117 -8.41 -5.05 2.80
N LEU A 118 -8.44 -5.60 4.00
CA LEU A 118 -8.86 -4.88 5.20
C LEU A 118 -7.62 -4.18 5.76
N LEU A 119 -7.61 -2.86 5.64
CA LEU A 119 -6.46 -2.04 6.07
C LEU A 119 -6.39 -1.92 7.58
N ASN A 120 -5.16 -1.90 8.10
CA ASN A 120 -4.87 -1.66 9.51
C ASN A 120 -3.71 -0.67 9.69
N ILE A 121 -3.60 0.28 8.80
CA ILE A 121 -2.55 1.31 8.84
C ILE A 121 -2.84 2.28 9.98
N LYS A 122 -1.82 2.54 10.79
CA LYS A 122 -1.92 3.43 11.95
C LYS A 122 -1.11 4.70 11.76
#